data_4a7aaaa7a396ca4df27590d55bead84d
#
_entry.id   4a7aaaa7a396ca4df27590d55bead84d
#
_cell.length_a   1.000
_cell.length_b   1.000
_cell.length_c   1.000
_cell.angle_alpha   90.00
_cell.angle_beta   90.00
_cell.angle_gamma   90.00
#
_symmetry.space_group_name_H-M   'P 1'
#
loop_
_entity.id
_entity.type
_entity.pdbx_description
1 polymer ?
#
loop_
_entity_poly.entity_id
_entity_poly.type
_entity_poly.pdbx_seq_one_letter_code
_entity_poly.pdbx_strand_id
1 'polypeptide(L)'
;WQTAIRALDNVQVAHSPASKMHFLRATFVAINEESRMLELKPLTADDLIPILLFVVCKSKCKTKYASLRFADAFLGSDSDLGDVNSGFDRFVRANIEMALTIADQYPNFFRTSSTVSRASSSISIGSEDDETATENNP
;
A
#
# COMPACT_ATOMS: atom_id res chain seq x y z
N TRP A 1 7.88 -2.43 1.01
CA TRP A 1 7.11 -1.54 1.92
C TRP A 1 6.65 -2.27 3.20
N GLN A 2 7.43 -3.25 3.65
CA GLN A 2 7.02 -4.08 4.80
C GLN A 2 7.09 -3.31 6.12
N THR A 3 8.07 -2.45 6.29
CA THR A 3 8.22 -1.62 7.51
C THR A 3 7.07 -0.62 7.62
N ALA A 4 6.71 0.00 6.50
CA ALA A 4 5.58 0.92 6.43
C ALA A 4 4.25 0.22 6.75
N ILE A 5 4.03 -0.99 6.21
CA ILE A 5 2.84 -1.79 6.50
C ILE A 5 2.77 -2.14 7.99
N ARG A 6 3.88 -2.56 8.60
CA ARG A 6 3.94 -2.86 10.05
C ARG A 6 3.69 -1.63 10.91
N ALA A 7 4.23 -0.47 10.52
CA ALA A 7 3.98 0.78 11.22
C ALA A 7 2.49 1.12 11.22
N LEU A 8 1.83 0.98 10.06
CA LEU A 8 0.38 1.21 9.94
C LEU A 8 -0.44 0.17 10.72
N ASP A 9 -0.03 -1.09 10.76
CA ASP A 9 -0.68 -2.14 11.56
C ASP A 9 -0.63 -1.82 13.06
N ASN A 10 0.45 -1.22 13.56
CA ASN A 10 0.62 -0.85 14.95
C ASN A 10 -0.34 0.28 15.40
N VAL A 11 -0.92 1.04 14.48
CA VAL A 11 -1.95 2.04 14.80
C VAL A 11 -3.15 1.39 15.51
N GLN A 12 -3.46 0.14 15.19
CA GLN A 12 -4.58 -0.59 15.82
C GLN A 12 -4.35 -0.82 17.32
N VAL A 13 -3.12 -1.13 17.74
CA VAL A 13 -2.79 -1.43 19.14
C VAL A 13 -2.45 -0.19 19.96
N ALA A 14 -2.29 0.95 19.32
CA ALA A 14 -2.06 2.21 20.00
C ALA A 14 -3.34 2.70 20.71
N HIS A 15 -3.22 3.08 21.99
CA HIS A 15 -4.37 3.46 22.81
C HIS A 15 -4.59 4.98 22.90
N SER A 16 -3.54 5.78 22.76
CA SER A 16 -3.65 7.25 22.84
C SER A 16 -3.64 7.90 21.46
N PRO A 17 -4.24 9.11 21.31
CA PRO A 17 -4.16 9.88 20.07
C PRO A 17 -2.72 10.16 19.65
N ALA A 18 -1.86 10.53 20.59
CA ALA A 18 -0.44 10.78 20.35
C ALA A 18 0.30 9.53 19.85
N SER A 19 0.03 8.36 20.46
CA SER A 19 0.61 7.08 20.00
C SER A 19 0.11 6.70 18.59
N LYS A 20 -1.15 6.92 18.30
CA LYS A 20 -1.69 6.69 16.95
C LYS A 20 -1.00 7.59 15.93
N MET A 21 -0.87 8.88 16.24
CA MET A 21 -0.18 9.82 15.36
C MET A 21 1.29 9.46 15.16
N HIS A 22 1.95 8.99 16.23
CA HIS A 22 3.32 8.49 16.13
C HIS A 22 3.46 7.36 15.07
N PHE A 23 2.59 6.36 15.09
CA PHE A 23 2.63 5.27 14.12
C PHE A 23 2.21 5.71 12.71
N LEU A 24 1.30 6.66 12.58
CA LEU A 24 0.97 7.26 11.28
C LEU A 24 2.19 7.99 10.70
N ARG A 25 2.92 8.79 11.50
CA ARG A 25 4.19 9.41 11.08
C ARG A 25 5.23 8.36 10.71
N ALA A 26 5.38 7.32 11.55
CA ALA A 26 6.32 6.23 11.31
C ALA A 26 6.07 5.50 9.98
N THR A 27 4.82 5.42 9.53
CA THR A 27 4.48 4.88 8.21
C THR A 27 5.12 5.71 7.09
N PHE A 28 5.07 7.03 7.17
CA PHE A 28 5.69 7.91 6.17
C PHE A 28 7.22 7.87 6.22
N VAL A 29 7.78 7.87 7.42
CA VAL A 29 9.23 7.73 7.61
C VAL A 29 9.71 6.42 7.00
N ALA A 30 9.01 5.32 7.26
CA ALA A 30 9.33 4.00 6.69
C ALA A 30 9.24 3.98 5.17
N ILE A 31 8.23 4.63 4.57
CA ILE A 31 8.13 4.76 3.10
C ILE A 31 9.36 5.47 2.54
N ASN A 32 9.75 6.59 3.14
CA ASN A 32 10.93 7.34 2.68
C ASN A 32 12.22 6.54 2.84
N GLU A 33 12.40 5.86 3.98
CA GLU A 33 13.61 5.05 4.22
C GLU A 33 13.69 3.83 3.28
N GLU A 34 12.58 3.11 3.08
CA GLU A 34 12.53 1.99 2.14
C GLU A 34 12.77 2.46 0.69
N SER A 35 12.27 3.65 0.31
CA SER A 35 12.56 4.25 -0.99
C SER A 35 14.05 4.55 -1.17
N ARG A 36 14.69 5.11 -0.15
CA ARG A 36 16.14 5.38 -0.18
C ARG A 36 16.98 4.10 -0.29
N MET A 37 16.58 3.05 0.44
CA MET A 37 17.26 1.74 0.38
C MET A 37 17.16 1.08 -1.00
N LEU A 38 16.09 1.36 -1.74
CA LEU A 38 15.88 0.86 -3.10
C LEU A 38 16.54 1.75 -4.17
N GLU A 39 17.35 2.73 -3.76
CA GLU A 39 18.01 3.71 -4.65
C GLU A 39 17.02 4.42 -5.60
N LEU A 40 15.76 4.54 -5.18
CA LEU A 40 14.76 5.26 -5.93
C LEU A 40 15.04 6.77 -5.86
N LYS A 41 14.60 7.49 -6.88
CA LYS A 41 14.61 8.95 -6.84
C LYS A 41 13.87 9.46 -5.60
N PRO A 42 14.19 10.67 -5.10
CA PRO A 42 13.39 11.27 -4.05
C PRO A 42 11.91 11.23 -4.42
N LEU A 43 11.09 10.72 -3.50
CA LEU A 43 9.64 10.59 -3.74
C LEU A 43 9.00 11.96 -3.94
N THR A 44 8.27 12.09 -5.02
CA THR A 44 7.39 13.23 -5.26
C THR A 44 6.03 12.98 -4.59
N ALA A 45 5.20 14.02 -4.51
CA ALA A 45 3.83 13.87 -4.01
C ALA A 45 3.02 12.88 -4.86
N ASP A 46 3.27 12.85 -6.18
CA ASP A 46 2.58 11.95 -7.11
C ASP A 46 2.99 10.48 -6.91
N ASP A 47 4.22 10.22 -6.49
CA ASP A 47 4.71 8.87 -6.19
C ASP A 47 4.18 8.37 -4.83
N LEU A 48 3.96 9.28 -3.90
CA LEU A 48 3.59 8.95 -2.53
C LEU A 48 2.21 8.31 -2.43
N ILE A 49 1.22 8.84 -3.14
CA ILE A 49 -0.17 8.35 -3.06
C ILE A 49 -0.32 6.91 -3.52
N PRO A 50 0.24 6.47 -4.68
CA PRO A 50 0.20 5.06 -5.08
C PRO A 50 0.87 4.11 -4.07
N ILE A 51 2.02 4.51 -3.49
CA ILE A 51 2.72 3.73 -2.49
C ILE A 51 1.88 3.62 -1.22
N LEU A 52 1.33 4.74 -0.75
CA LEU A 52 0.51 4.79 0.43
C LEU A 52 -0.77 3.97 0.27
N LEU A 53 -1.40 4.04 -0.91
CA LEU A 53 -2.56 3.22 -1.26
C LEU A 53 -2.22 1.72 -1.18
N PHE A 54 -1.06 1.32 -1.72
CA PHE A 54 -0.58 -0.06 -1.59
C PHE A 54 -0.40 -0.46 -0.12
N VAL A 55 0.26 0.37 0.70
CA VAL A 55 0.48 0.14 2.13
C VAL A 55 -0.85 -0.01 2.86
N VAL A 56 -1.80 0.89 2.61
CA VAL A 56 -3.15 0.86 3.20
C VAL A 56 -3.90 -0.42 2.84
N CYS A 57 -3.85 -0.85 1.59
CA CYS A 57 -4.52 -2.07 1.13
C CYS A 57 -3.86 -3.36 1.67
N LYS A 58 -2.54 -3.37 1.88
CA LYS A 58 -1.81 -4.52 2.42
C LYS A 58 -1.81 -4.59 3.94
N SER A 59 -2.03 -3.49 4.63
CA SER A 59 -2.14 -3.43 6.09
C SER A 59 -3.34 -4.24 6.59
N LYS A 60 -3.12 -4.98 7.67
CA LYS A 60 -4.14 -5.78 8.37
C LYS A 60 -4.94 -4.97 9.40
N CYS A 61 -4.57 -3.72 9.65
CA CYS A 61 -5.28 -2.85 10.57
C CYS A 61 -6.73 -2.63 10.11
N LYS A 62 -7.70 -3.11 10.86
CA LYS A 62 -9.12 -2.99 10.54
C LYS A 62 -9.70 -1.63 10.95
N THR A 63 -9.05 -0.93 11.87
CA THR A 63 -9.52 0.33 12.46
C THR A 63 -8.80 1.57 11.93
N LYS A 64 -8.19 1.50 10.74
CA LYS A 64 -7.40 2.59 10.15
C LYS A 64 -8.15 3.92 10.16
N TYR A 65 -9.35 3.92 9.59
CA TYR A 65 -10.18 5.12 9.48
C TYR A 65 -10.62 5.64 10.85
N ALA A 66 -11.12 4.75 11.72
CA ALA A 66 -11.52 5.12 13.07
C ALA A 66 -10.33 5.65 13.88
N SER A 67 -9.15 5.06 13.74
CA SER A 67 -7.92 5.50 14.41
C SER A 67 -7.45 6.86 13.90
N LEU A 68 -7.57 7.12 12.60
CA LEU A 68 -7.27 8.43 12.01
C LEU A 68 -8.21 9.50 12.57
N ARG A 69 -9.52 9.23 12.56
CA ARG A 69 -10.54 10.16 13.09
C ARG A 69 -10.38 10.40 14.59
N PHE A 70 -10.04 9.35 15.34
CA PHE A 70 -9.74 9.51 16.76
C PHE A 70 -8.53 10.42 17.00
N ALA A 71 -7.43 10.21 16.27
CA ALA A 71 -6.27 11.08 16.37
C ALA A 71 -6.61 12.53 15.98
N ASP A 72 -7.39 12.71 14.91
CA ASP A 72 -7.81 14.00 14.42
C ASP A 72 -8.66 14.79 15.43
N ALA A 73 -9.63 14.12 16.04
CA ALA A 73 -10.53 14.74 17.02
C ALA A 73 -9.80 15.30 18.24
N PHE A 74 -8.70 14.65 18.66
CA PHE A 74 -7.96 15.05 19.86
C PHE A 74 -6.75 15.94 19.59
N LEU A 75 -6.15 15.86 18.39
CA LEU A 75 -4.95 16.62 18.02
C LEU A 75 -5.27 17.83 17.14
N GLY A 76 -6.45 17.85 16.56
CA GLY A 76 -6.89 18.96 15.69
C GLY A 76 -7.22 20.27 16.42
N SER A 77 -7.54 20.19 17.73
CA SER A 77 -7.90 21.35 18.54
C SER A 77 -6.72 22.14 19.08
N ASP A 78 -5.54 21.52 19.18
CA ASP A 78 -4.33 22.12 19.77
C ASP A 78 -3.48 22.91 18.76
N SER A 79 -4.06 23.35 17.65
CA SER A 79 -3.37 24.07 16.58
C SER A 79 -2.79 25.44 17.01
N ASP A 80 -3.09 25.91 18.21
CA ASP A 80 -2.60 27.19 18.74
C ASP A 80 -1.26 27.10 19.49
N LEU A 81 -0.80 25.91 19.81
CA LEU A 81 0.48 25.69 20.45
C LEU A 81 1.57 25.39 19.43
N GLY A 82 2.01 26.36 18.68
CA GLY A 82 3.21 26.43 17.82
C GLY A 82 4.14 25.19 17.66
N ASP A 83 3.57 23.99 17.69
CA ASP A 83 4.34 22.76 17.56
C ASP A 83 4.82 22.59 16.13
N VAL A 84 6.13 22.52 15.96
CA VAL A 84 6.85 22.35 14.70
C VAL A 84 6.32 21.12 13.92
N ASN A 85 5.69 20.16 14.59
CA ASN A 85 5.13 18.95 13.99
C ASN A 85 3.72 19.11 13.39
N SER A 86 3.02 20.21 13.70
CA SER A 86 1.60 20.38 13.28
C SER A 86 1.40 20.34 11.76
N GLY A 87 2.32 20.91 10.99
CA GLY A 87 2.28 20.90 9.52
C GLY A 87 2.49 19.50 8.94
N PHE A 88 3.45 18.77 9.46
CA PHE A 88 3.72 17.39 9.04
C PHE A 88 2.57 16.46 9.42
N ASP A 89 1.98 16.63 10.58
CA ASP A 89 0.84 15.84 11.02
C ASP A 89 -0.40 16.05 10.13
N ARG A 90 -0.68 17.30 9.76
CA ARG A 90 -1.74 17.61 8.80
C ARG A 90 -1.49 16.95 7.45
N PHE A 91 -0.26 17.01 6.97
CA PHE A 91 0.16 16.36 5.72
C PHE A 91 -0.03 14.84 5.80
N VAL A 92 0.45 14.20 6.87
CA VAL A 92 0.31 12.75 7.09
C VAL A 92 -1.15 12.35 7.12
N ARG A 93 -1.97 13.04 7.90
CA ARG A 93 -3.41 12.75 8.03
C ARG A 93 -4.14 12.90 6.70
N ALA A 94 -3.95 14.00 6.00
CA ALA A 94 -4.61 14.26 4.73
C ALA A 94 -4.29 13.19 3.67
N ASN A 95 -3.03 12.78 3.58
CA ASN A 95 -2.62 11.76 2.61
C ASN A 95 -3.13 10.36 2.98
N ILE A 96 -3.14 9.98 4.26
CA ILE A 96 -3.72 8.70 4.70
C ILE A 96 -5.22 8.69 4.47
N GLU A 97 -5.93 9.78 4.78
CA GLU A 97 -7.36 9.90 4.53
C GLU A 97 -7.69 9.76 3.05
N MET A 98 -6.91 10.41 2.19
CA MET A 98 -7.05 10.29 0.73
C MET A 98 -6.84 8.84 0.28
N ALA A 99 -5.78 8.17 0.74
CA ALA A 99 -5.50 6.78 0.39
C ALA A 99 -6.61 5.83 0.90
N LEU A 100 -7.14 6.04 2.09
CA LEU A 100 -8.26 5.27 2.63
C LEU A 100 -9.53 5.47 1.81
N THR A 101 -9.83 6.71 1.42
CA THR A 101 -11.00 7.04 0.59
C THR A 101 -10.91 6.37 -0.78
N ILE A 102 -9.74 6.42 -1.42
CA ILE A 102 -9.51 5.74 -2.71
C ILE A 102 -9.65 4.23 -2.55
N ALA A 103 -9.06 3.65 -1.49
CA ALA A 103 -9.14 2.22 -1.22
C ALA A 103 -10.59 1.73 -1.01
N ASP A 104 -11.43 2.55 -0.38
CA ASP A 104 -12.85 2.26 -0.15
C ASP A 104 -13.66 2.37 -1.44
N GLN A 105 -13.40 3.37 -2.26
CA GLN A 105 -14.05 3.54 -3.56
C GLN A 105 -13.70 2.44 -4.58
N TYR A 106 -12.48 1.89 -4.49
CA TYR A 106 -11.97 0.90 -5.43
C TYR A 106 -11.49 -0.38 -4.73
N PRO A 107 -12.39 -1.14 -4.06
CA PRO A 107 -12.02 -2.31 -3.24
C PRO A 107 -11.35 -3.44 -4.04
N ASN A 108 -11.52 -3.46 -5.35
CA ASN A 108 -10.95 -4.47 -6.24
C ASN A 108 -9.66 -4.03 -6.93
N PHE A 109 -9.18 -2.80 -6.69
CA PHE A 109 -8.03 -2.24 -7.41
C PHE A 109 -6.78 -3.15 -7.38
N PHE A 110 -6.52 -3.81 -6.25
CA PHE A 110 -5.39 -4.76 -6.12
C PHE A 110 -5.79 -6.23 -6.28
N ARG A 111 -7.08 -6.56 -6.43
CA ARG A 111 -7.52 -7.96 -6.65
C ARG A 111 -7.37 -8.38 -8.08
N THR A 112 -7.55 -7.49 -9.03
CA THR A 112 -7.44 -7.76 -10.47
C THR A 112 -6.02 -8.07 -10.91
N SER A 113 -4.99 -7.54 -10.22
CA SER A 113 -3.59 -7.79 -10.56
C SER A 113 -3.11 -9.22 -10.22
N SER A 114 -3.77 -9.94 -9.32
CA SER A 114 -3.37 -11.30 -8.94
C SER A 114 -3.98 -12.39 -9.82
N THR A 115 -5.00 -12.09 -10.61
CA THR A 115 -5.66 -13.07 -11.49
C THR A 115 -5.00 -13.18 -12.88
N VAL A 116 -4.32 -12.14 -13.32
CA VAL A 116 -3.67 -12.14 -14.66
C VAL A 116 -2.41 -13.02 -14.69
N SER A 117 -1.71 -13.22 -13.57
CA SER A 117 -0.52 -14.07 -13.51
C SER A 117 -0.81 -15.58 -13.54
N ARG A 118 -2.06 -16.01 -13.41
CA ARG A 118 -2.42 -17.43 -13.35
C ARG A 118 -2.94 -17.99 -14.66
N ALA A 119 -3.19 -17.15 -15.67
CA ALA A 119 -3.72 -17.57 -16.96
C ALA A 119 -2.67 -17.89 -18.03
N SER A 120 -1.37 -17.68 -17.74
CA SER A 120 -0.30 -17.83 -18.74
C SER A 120 0.48 -19.14 -18.66
N SER A 121 0.09 -20.12 -17.84
CA SER A 121 0.87 -21.36 -17.66
C SER A 121 0.19 -22.64 -18.13
N SER A 122 -0.79 -22.57 -19.04
CA SER A 122 -1.40 -23.76 -19.65
C SER A 122 -1.49 -23.64 -21.17
N ILE A 123 -0.34 -23.51 -21.82
CA ILE A 123 -0.21 -23.87 -23.24
C ILE A 123 0.59 -25.18 -23.27
N SER A 124 -0.13 -26.29 -23.25
CA SER A 124 0.41 -27.60 -23.57
C SER A 124 0.71 -27.60 -25.07
N ILE A 125 1.96 -27.74 -25.43
CA ILE A 125 2.38 -28.05 -26.77
C ILE A 125 2.07 -29.53 -26.99
N GLY A 126 1.01 -29.80 -27.74
CA GLY A 126 0.73 -31.13 -28.24
C GLY A 126 1.77 -31.48 -29.30
N SER A 127 2.52 -32.54 -29.06
CA SER A 127 3.34 -33.19 -30.07
C SER A 127 2.41 -33.96 -31.01
N GLU A 128 2.35 -33.55 -32.23
CA GLU A 128 1.80 -34.39 -33.33
C GLU A 128 2.97 -35.14 -33.97
N ASP A 129 3.05 -36.42 -33.66
CA ASP A 129 3.81 -37.41 -34.41
C ASP A 129 3.10 -37.64 -35.72
N ASP A 130 3.71 -37.24 -36.83
CA ASP A 130 3.25 -37.64 -38.17
C ASP A 130 4.16 -38.70 -38.74
N GLU A 131 3.59 -39.86 -38.76
CA GLU A 131 4.12 -41.11 -39.31
C GLU A 131 3.80 -41.14 -40.80
N THR A 132 4.78 -41.01 -41.67
CA THR A 132 4.57 -41.21 -43.09
C THR A 132 5.20 -42.48 -43.57
N ALA A 133 4.30 -43.27 -44.02
CA ALA A 133 4.46 -44.55 -44.62
C ALA A 133 5.32 -44.54 -45.90
N THR A 134 6.07 -45.63 -45.95
CA THR A 134 6.67 -46.26 -47.12
C THR A 134 5.72 -46.44 -48.28
N GLU A 135 6.16 -46.13 -49.46
CA GLU A 135 5.65 -46.82 -50.63
C GLU A 135 6.75 -47.22 -51.60
N ASN A 136 6.73 -48.51 -51.89
CA ASN A 136 7.54 -49.24 -52.84
C ASN A 136 7.05 -49.00 -54.27
N ASN A 137 7.93 -49.05 -55.24
CA ASN A 137 7.88 -50.04 -56.29
C ASN A 137 8.11 -49.45 -57.70
N PRO A 138 8.35 -50.30 -58.70
CA PRO A 138 9.40 -51.31 -58.91
C PRO A 138 10.37 -50.82 -59.98
#